data_93ac3fa343a4867beca6d6de929cbb8f
#
_entry.id   93ac3fa343a4867beca6d6de929cbb8f
#
_cell.length_a   1.000
_cell.length_b   1.000
_cell.length_c   1.000
_cell.angle_alpha   90.00
_cell.angle_beta   90.00
_cell.angle_gamma   90.00
#
_symmetry.space_group_name_H-M   'P 1'
#
loop_
_entity.id
_entity.type
_entity.pdbx_description
1 polymer ?
#
loop_
_entity_poly.entity_id
_entity_poly.type
_entity_poly.pdbx_seq_one_letter_code
_entity_poly.pdbx_strand_id
1 'polypeptide(L)'
;RTRKGTVVRLRTDESKASASLVPAFVWGRTTRGIAVAVLCALAFALWDTMVFLPVRLLVVTFHELGHAVLAVLTGGEVLALGVGLDESGVTVTRGGNAFYVLNGGYLGSILVGLLLLVAGPSGKHARLAAGGLGAVLAGVSVRHFSVDPVGFSVVLVSAVCLMGLATRSPDWLAELTVRTLGWFSLLYSMFDIRDDVFRSGGPNPRSDAAALEAMTGVAAPIWGVSWMGIGLVLLWLARRRLA
;
A
#
# COMPACT_ATOMS: atom_id res chain seq x y z
N ARG A 1 -43.08 35.64 -60.91
CA ARG A 1 -42.03 34.62 -60.64
C ARG A 1 -41.11 35.14 -59.55
N THR A 2 -41.37 34.80 -58.28
CA THR A 2 -40.60 35.14 -57.10
C THR A 2 -39.51 34.09 -56.89
N ARG A 3 -38.23 34.50 -56.91
CA ARG A 3 -37.09 33.68 -56.59
C ARG A 3 -37.01 33.51 -55.03
N LYS A 4 -37.15 32.29 -54.56
CA LYS A 4 -36.86 31.96 -53.17
C LYS A 4 -35.34 31.94 -52.97
N GLY A 5 -34.83 32.86 -52.15
CA GLY A 5 -33.44 32.84 -51.72
C GLY A 5 -33.17 31.73 -50.70
N THR A 6 -32.25 30.81 -51.00
CA THR A 6 -31.77 29.79 -50.09
C THR A 6 -30.82 30.41 -49.09
N VAL A 7 -31.25 30.47 -47.83
CA VAL A 7 -30.38 30.88 -46.70
C VAL A 7 -29.52 29.68 -46.27
N VAL A 8 -28.23 29.69 -46.62
CA VAL A 8 -27.24 28.72 -46.10
C VAL A 8 -26.82 29.19 -44.70
N ARG A 9 -27.27 28.50 -43.65
CA ARG A 9 -26.74 28.67 -42.29
C ARG A 9 -25.41 27.97 -42.19
N LEU A 10 -24.34 28.74 -42.21
CA LEU A 10 -23.03 28.26 -41.76
C LEU A 10 -23.09 28.06 -40.24
N ARG A 11 -23.12 26.80 -39.81
CA ARG A 11 -23.02 26.41 -38.42
C ARG A 11 -21.55 26.48 -38.08
N THR A 12 -21.11 27.55 -37.45
CA THR A 12 -19.78 27.65 -36.88
C THR A 12 -19.71 26.75 -35.66
N ASP A 13 -19.05 25.62 -35.82
CA ASP A 13 -18.78 24.63 -34.76
C ASP A 13 -17.54 25.08 -33.94
N GLU A 14 -17.65 26.27 -33.30
CA GLU A 14 -16.57 26.81 -32.47
C GLU A 14 -16.52 26.22 -31.03
N SER A 15 -17.40 25.27 -30.70
CA SER A 15 -17.45 24.73 -29.33
C SER A 15 -16.49 23.56 -29.02
N LYS A 16 -15.66 23.14 -30.00
CA LYS A 16 -14.73 22.01 -29.83
C LYS A 16 -13.25 22.35 -29.84
N ALA A 17 -12.89 23.63 -29.88
CA ALA A 17 -11.48 24.06 -29.98
C ALA A 17 -10.83 24.41 -28.62
N SER A 18 -11.46 24.09 -27.49
CA SER A 18 -10.80 24.18 -26.17
C SER A 18 -10.37 22.81 -25.66
N ALA A 19 -9.86 21.94 -26.50
CA ALA A 19 -9.16 20.73 -26.09
C ALA A 19 -7.76 21.15 -25.63
N SER A 20 -7.50 21.00 -24.35
CA SER A 20 -6.28 21.23 -23.61
C SER A 20 -5.00 21.14 -24.45
N LEU A 21 -4.28 22.28 -24.60
CA LEU A 21 -2.94 22.38 -25.18
C LEU A 21 -1.85 21.73 -24.32
N VAL A 22 -2.21 20.95 -23.31
CA VAL A 22 -1.26 20.13 -22.56
C VAL A 22 -1.22 18.77 -23.25
N PRO A 23 -0.12 18.44 -23.97
CA PRO A 23 0.03 17.11 -24.53
C PRO A 23 -0.12 16.12 -23.37
N ALA A 24 -1.07 15.18 -23.48
CA ALA A 24 -1.17 14.08 -22.56
C ALA A 24 0.16 13.32 -22.67
N PHE A 25 1.07 13.54 -21.70
CA PHE A 25 2.35 12.86 -21.65
C PHE A 25 2.10 11.39 -21.37
N VAL A 26 1.99 10.60 -22.41
CA VAL A 26 1.75 9.15 -22.32
C VAL A 26 3.08 8.48 -22.04
N TRP A 27 3.29 8.17 -20.77
CA TRP A 27 4.45 7.37 -20.37
C TRP A 27 4.31 5.95 -20.92
N GLY A 28 5.29 5.52 -21.72
CA GLY A 28 5.38 4.13 -22.16
C GLY A 28 5.54 3.17 -20.95
N ARG A 29 5.20 1.89 -21.13
CA ARG A 29 5.34 0.88 -20.06
C ARG A 29 6.75 0.84 -19.48
N THR A 30 7.77 0.89 -20.35
CA THR A 30 9.19 0.91 -19.95
C THR A 30 9.53 2.14 -19.12
N THR A 31 9.07 3.32 -19.53
CA THR A 31 9.33 4.59 -18.81
C THR A 31 8.69 4.57 -17.42
N ARG A 32 7.48 4.02 -17.28
CA ARG A 32 6.82 3.85 -15.98
C ARG A 32 7.59 2.88 -15.08
N GLY A 33 8.06 1.77 -15.63
CA GLY A 33 8.88 0.80 -14.89
C GLY A 33 10.18 1.43 -14.38
N ILE A 34 10.87 2.19 -15.22
CA ILE A 34 12.08 2.93 -14.84
C ILE A 34 11.76 3.96 -13.74
N ALA A 35 10.68 4.73 -13.88
CA ALA A 35 10.28 5.72 -12.88
C ALA A 35 10.01 5.06 -11.51
N VAL A 36 9.31 3.95 -11.47
CA VAL A 36 9.09 3.17 -10.22
C VAL A 36 10.41 2.69 -9.65
N ALA A 37 11.30 2.12 -10.47
CA ALA A 37 12.62 1.64 -10.00
C ALA A 37 13.46 2.79 -9.43
N VAL A 38 13.49 3.94 -10.10
CA VAL A 38 14.19 5.15 -9.61
C VAL A 38 13.59 5.65 -8.31
N LEU A 39 12.25 5.72 -8.20
CA LEU A 39 11.59 6.12 -6.96
C LEU A 39 11.89 5.16 -5.81
N CYS A 40 11.87 3.86 -6.06
CA CYS A 40 12.27 2.87 -5.06
C CYS A 40 13.73 3.03 -4.65
N ALA A 41 14.65 3.21 -5.60
CA ALA A 41 16.07 3.40 -5.31
C ALA A 41 16.31 4.69 -4.50
N LEU A 42 15.67 5.80 -4.87
CA LEU A 42 15.74 7.06 -4.13
C LEU A 42 15.17 6.91 -2.70
N ALA A 43 14.08 6.19 -2.59
CA ALA A 43 13.46 5.97 -1.30
C ALA A 43 14.34 5.11 -0.38
N PHE A 44 15.02 4.09 -0.92
CA PHE A 44 16.02 3.35 -0.14
C PHE A 44 17.21 4.20 0.24
N ALA A 45 17.70 5.05 -0.67
CA ALA A 45 18.80 5.96 -0.40
C ALA A 45 18.45 7.02 0.67
N LEU A 46 17.19 7.42 0.74
CA LEU A 46 16.67 8.44 1.67
C LEU A 46 15.84 7.82 2.81
N TRP A 47 15.92 6.49 2.97
CA TRP A 47 15.05 5.73 3.87
C TRP A 47 15.00 6.28 5.28
N ASP A 48 16.16 6.58 5.87
CA ASP A 48 16.27 7.06 7.25
C ASP A 48 15.92 8.55 7.40
N THR A 49 15.48 9.21 6.32
CA THR A 49 15.09 10.61 6.37
C THR A 49 13.63 10.79 6.79
N MET A 50 13.32 11.94 7.39
CA MET A 50 11.95 12.32 7.78
C MET A 50 10.98 12.40 6.58
N VAL A 51 11.50 12.57 5.35
CA VAL A 51 10.69 12.62 4.12
C VAL A 51 9.96 11.31 3.87
N PHE A 52 10.60 10.17 4.17
CA PHE A 52 10.01 8.84 3.98
C PHE A 52 9.27 8.29 5.20
N LEU A 53 9.35 8.97 6.34
CA LEU A 53 8.64 8.55 7.54
C LEU A 53 7.13 8.28 7.30
N PRO A 54 6.35 9.13 6.59
CA PRO A 54 4.93 8.84 6.35
C PRO A 54 4.71 7.53 5.59
N VAL A 55 5.59 7.20 4.63
CA VAL A 55 5.48 5.95 3.86
C VAL A 55 5.83 4.75 4.73
N ARG A 56 6.86 4.86 5.57
CA ARG A 56 7.25 3.81 6.53
C ARG A 56 6.12 3.53 7.50
N LEU A 57 5.55 4.56 8.13
CA LEU A 57 4.41 4.42 9.04
C LEU A 57 3.19 3.82 8.35
N LEU A 58 2.97 4.14 7.07
CA LEU A 58 1.90 3.53 6.29
C LEU A 58 2.13 2.02 6.09
N VAL A 59 3.36 1.59 5.81
CA VAL A 59 3.66 0.17 5.64
C VAL A 59 3.61 -0.58 6.97
N VAL A 60 4.07 0.03 8.06
CA VAL A 60 3.85 -0.53 9.42
C VAL A 60 2.36 -0.66 9.70
N THR A 61 1.54 0.33 9.28
CA THR A 61 0.07 0.22 9.41
C THR A 61 -0.49 -0.99 8.63
N PHE A 62 0.07 -1.35 7.47
CA PHE A 62 -0.35 -2.56 6.75
C PHE A 62 -0.03 -3.84 7.50
N HIS A 63 1.09 -3.86 8.21
CA HIS A 63 1.46 -4.95 9.11
C HIS A 63 0.43 -5.09 10.23
N GLU A 64 0.13 -4.01 10.94
CA GLU A 64 -0.87 -4.00 12.01
C GLU A 64 -2.28 -4.36 11.52
N LEU A 65 -2.65 -3.90 10.33
CA LEU A 65 -3.90 -4.31 9.69
C LEU A 65 -3.95 -5.82 9.40
N GLY A 66 -2.82 -6.41 9.07
CA GLY A 66 -2.71 -7.86 8.89
C GLY A 66 -3.08 -8.63 10.14
N HIS A 67 -2.55 -8.24 11.31
CA HIS A 67 -2.95 -8.78 12.62
C HIS A 67 -4.44 -8.56 12.88
N ALA A 68 -4.93 -7.34 12.67
CA ALA A 68 -6.32 -6.99 12.90
C ALA A 68 -7.29 -7.84 12.06
N VAL A 69 -6.99 -8.01 10.78
CA VAL A 69 -7.80 -8.82 9.86
C VAL A 69 -7.85 -10.28 10.32
N LEU A 70 -6.70 -10.87 10.64
CA LEU A 70 -6.67 -12.27 11.07
C LEU A 70 -7.25 -12.49 12.47
N ALA A 71 -7.19 -11.49 13.35
CA ALA A 71 -7.91 -11.55 14.62
C ALA A 71 -9.42 -11.65 14.37
N VAL A 72 -9.99 -10.78 13.55
CA VAL A 72 -11.42 -10.77 13.23
C VAL A 72 -11.84 -12.05 12.48
N LEU A 73 -11.08 -12.48 11.48
CA LEU A 73 -11.38 -13.69 10.71
C LEU A 73 -11.34 -14.98 11.55
N THR A 74 -10.62 -14.97 12.67
CA THR A 74 -10.54 -16.10 13.59
C THR A 74 -11.43 -15.97 14.83
N GLY A 75 -12.40 -15.03 14.79
CA GLY A 75 -13.43 -14.86 15.83
C GLY A 75 -13.02 -13.97 16.99
N GLY A 76 -11.97 -13.18 16.84
CA GLY A 76 -11.55 -12.15 17.79
C GLY A 76 -12.10 -10.77 17.44
N GLU A 77 -11.71 -9.78 18.23
CA GLU A 77 -12.03 -8.36 18.02
C GLU A 77 -10.77 -7.50 18.16
N VAL A 78 -10.73 -6.39 17.45
CA VAL A 78 -9.67 -5.38 17.54
C VAL A 78 -10.08 -4.34 18.55
N LEU A 79 -9.28 -4.15 19.58
CA LEU A 79 -9.52 -3.15 20.64
C LEU A 79 -8.83 -1.82 20.32
N ALA A 80 -7.57 -1.89 19.86
CA ALA A 80 -6.79 -0.72 19.50
C ALA A 80 -5.79 -1.07 18.42
N LEU A 81 -5.40 -0.05 17.64
CA LEU A 81 -4.33 -0.08 16.68
C LEU A 81 -3.53 1.21 16.81
N GLY A 82 -2.22 1.15 16.65
CA GLY A 82 -1.37 2.32 16.72
C GLY A 82 -0.05 2.11 15.99
N VAL A 83 0.55 3.22 15.57
CA VAL A 83 1.87 3.25 14.93
C VAL A 83 2.63 4.43 15.51
N GLY A 84 3.80 4.19 16.09
CA GLY A 84 4.66 5.21 16.66
C GLY A 84 5.60 5.83 15.62
N LEU A 85 6.13 7.04 15.93
CA LEU A 85 7.14 7.71 15.08
C LEU A 85 8.47 6.93 14.99
N ASP A 86 8.71 6.05 15.93
CA ASP A 86 9.85 5.13 15.95
C ASP A 86 9.62 3.87 15.11
N GLU A 87 8.55 3.86 14.29
CA GLU A 87 8.13 2.75 13.45
C GLU A 87 7.67 1.51 14.25
N SER A 88 7.46 1.66 15.55
CA SER A 88 6.78 0.64 16.33
C SER A 88 5.30 0.56 15.95
N GLY A 89 4.80 -0.66 15.76
CA GLY A 89 3.39 -0.93 15.56
C GLY A 89 2.79 -1.64 16.77
N VAL A 90 1.50 -1.51 16.98
CA VAL A 90 0.75 -2.26 17.98
C VAL A 90 -0.68 -2.52 17.53
N THR A 91 -1.09 -3.79 17.58
CA THR A 91 -2.48 -4.20 17.42
C THR A 91 -2.92 -4.94 18.68
N VAL A 92 -3.82 -4.33 19.43
CA VAL A 92 -4.41 -4.96 20.63
C VAL A 92 -5.67 -5.69 20.23
N THR A 93 -5.67 -7.00 20.45
CA THR A 93 -6.81 -7.87 20.11
C THR A 93 -7.30 -8.61 21.34
N ARG A 94 -8.57 -9.00 21.31
CA ARG A 94 -9.18 -9.89 22.31
C ARG A 94 -9.81 -11.08 21.61
N GLY A 95 -9.41 -12.31 22.00
CA GLY A 95 -9.82 -13.53 21.29
C GLY A 95 -9.11 -13.68 19.94
N GLY A 96 -9.68 -14.50 19.07
CA GLY A 96 -9.03 -14.93 17.84
C GLY A 96 -7.99 -16.02 18.07
N ASN A 97 -7.41 -16.53 17.00
CA ASN A 97 -6.37 -17.56 17.06
C ASN A 97 -4.99 -16.91 16.94
N ALA A 98 -4.22 -16.94 18.04
CA ALA A 98 -2.92 -16.27 18.12
C ALA A 98 -1.93 -16.71 17.02
N PHE A 99 -1.97 -17.98 16.60
CA PHE A 99 -1.11 -18.48 15.53
C PHE A 99 -1.36 -17.73 14.20
N TYR A 100 -2.62 -17.57 13.82
CA TYR A 100 -2.97 -16.85 12.59
C TYR A 100 -2.72 -15.34 12.74
N VAL A 101 -3.05 -14.78 13.90
CA VAL A 101 -2.84 -13.35 14.18
C VAL A 101 -1.38 -12.99 14.01
N LEU A 102 -0.45 -13.73 14.64
CA LEU A 102 0.99 -13.48 14.55
C LEU A 102 1.56 -13.67 13.13
N ASN A 103 1.00 -14.58 12.34
CA ASN A 103 1.37 -14.68 10.92
C ASN A 103 0.81 -13.52 10.08
N GLY A 104 -0.19 -12.80 10.60
CA GLY A 104 -0.94 -11.76 9.90
C GLY A 104 -0.12 -10.54 9.54
N GLY A 105 0.81 -10.12 10.36
CA GLY A 105 1.60 -8.92 10.16
C GLY A 105 2.39 -8.94 8.86
N TYR A 106 3.41 -9.75 8.79
CA TYR A 106 4.28 -9.84 7.61
C TYR A 106 3.55 -10.32 6.35
N LEU A 107 2.70 -11.35 6.47
CA LEU A 107 1.91 -11.81 5.32
C LEU A 107 0.90 -10.77 4.87
N GLY A 108 0.33 -9.99 5.78
CA GLY A 108 -0.58 -8.89 5.47
C GLY A 108 0.10 -7.80 4.64
N SER A 109 1.27 -7.33 5.08
CA SER A 109 2.06 -6.34 4.32
C SER A 109 2.48 -6.86 2.95
N ILE A 110 2.91 -8.13 2.85
CA ILE A 110 3.26 -8.78 1.57
C ILE A 110 2.03 -8.82 0.65
N LEU A 111 0.87 -9.23 1.17
CA LEU A 111 -0.37 -9.34 0.39
C LEU A 111 -0.87 -7.97 -0.07
N VAL A 112 -0.86 -6.95 0.80
CA VAL A 112 -1.21 -5.57 0.41
C VAL A 112 -0.27 -5.10 -0.69
N GLY A 113 1.04 -5.28 -0.53
CA GLY A 113 2.03 -4.94 -1.55
C GLY A 113 1.74 -5.58 -2.90
N LEU A 114 1.47 -6.89 -2.93
CA LEU A 114 1.15 -7.63 -4.15
C LEU A 114 -0.17 -7.19 -4.79
N LEU A 115 -1.21 -6.95 -3.99
CA LEU A 115 -2.50 -6.46 -4.51
C LEU A 115 -2.35 -5.09 -5.17
N LEU A 116 -1.59 -4.18 -4.56
CA LEU A 116 -1.28 -2.87 -5.14
C LEU A 116 -0.47 -3.02 -6.43
N LEU A 117 0.52 -3.92 -6.49
CA LEU A 117 1.31 -4.18 -7.69
C LEU A 117 0.45 -4.73 -8.82
N VAL A 118 -0.46 -5.65 -8.55
CA VAL A 118 -1.37 -6.22 -9.55
C VAL A 118 -2.40 -5.21 -10.06
N ALA A 119 -2.86 -4.32 -9.18
CA ALA A 119 -3.80 -3.25 -9.57
C ALA A 119 -3.10 -2.12 -10.35
N GLY A 120 -1.83 -1.85 -10.04
CA GLY A 120 -1.07 -0.71 -10.55
C GLY A 120 -0.97 -0.55 -12.06
N PRO A 121 -0.89 -1.62 -12.88
CA PRO A 121 -0.78 -1.49 -14.34
C PRO A 121 -2.00 -0.89 -15.06
N SER A 122 -3.13 -0.74 -14.39
CA SER A 122 -4.37 -0.20 -14.96
C SER A 122 -4.84 1.02 -14.16
N GLY A 123 -4.95 2.18 -14.79
CA GLY A 123 -5.40 3.42 -14.16
C GLY A 123 -6.70 3.25 -13.38
N LYS A 124 -7.69 2.56 -13.95
CA LYS A 124 -8.95 2.26 -13.25
C LYS A 124 -8.75 1.41 -12.00
N HIS A 125 -7.98 0.32 -12.10
CA HIS A 125 -7.74 -0.55 -10.95
C HIS A 125 -6.83 0.11 -9.91
N ALA A 126 -5.84 0.90 -10.33
CA ALA A 126 -5.00 1.68 -9.43
C ALA A 126 -5.84 2.69 -8.62
N ARG A 127 -6.77 3.41 -9.26
CA ARG A 127 -7.69 4.32 -8.57
C ARG A 127 -8.61 3.59 -7.60
N LEU A 128 -9.16 2.45 -8.00
CA LEU A 128 -9.98 1.62 -7.11
C LEU A 128 -9.19 1.11 -5.92
N ALA A 129 -7.94 0.64 -6.14
CA ALA A 129 -7.06 0.19 -5.07
C ALA A 129 -6.69 1.34 -4.11
N ALA A 130 -6.34 2.52 -4.64
CA ALA A 130 -6.06 3.70 -3.83
C ALA A 130 -7.27 4.12 -3.01
N GLY A 131 -8.46 4.18 -3.63
CA GLY A 131 -9.71 4.56 -2.96
C GLY A 131 -10.12 3.55 -1.89
N GLY A 132 -10.06 2.26 -2.20
CA GLY A 132 -10.35 1.18 -1.27
C GLY A 132 -9.40 1.17 -0.07
N LEU A 133 -8.08 1.28 -0.32
CA LEU A 133 -7.09 1.39 0.73
C LEU A 133 -7.31 2.64 1.59
N GLY A 134 -7.54 3.80 0.96
CA GLY A 134 -7.84 5.04 1.67
C GLY A 134 -9.08 4.91 2.56
N ALA A 135 -10.15 4.26 2.07
CA ALA A 135 -11.37 4.04 2.85
C ALA A 135 -11.12 3.11 4.06
N VAL A 136 -10.35 2.02 3.87
CA VAL A 136 -9.97 1.11 4.96
C VAL A 136 -9.15 1.86 6.02
N LEU A 137 -8.12 2.60 5.60
CA LEU A 137 -7.27 3.37 6.52
C LEU A 137 -8.08 4.43 7.29
N ALA A 138 -8.98 5.15 6.62
CA ALA A 138 -9.85 6.12 7.28
C ALA A 138 -10.78 5.46 8.30
N GLY A 139 -11.42 4.35 7.92
CA GLY A 139 -12.31 3.59 8.81
C GLY A 139 -11.60 3.07 10.05
N VAL A 140 -10.42 2.48 9.87
CA VAL A 140 -9.59 1.95 10.98
C VAL A 140 -9.09 3.10 11.85
N SER A 141 -8.63 4.21 11.27
CA SER A 141 -8.17 5.38 12.02
C SER A 141 -9.25 5.90 12.95
N VAL A 142 -10.46 6.08 12.46
CA VAL A 142 -11.58 6.62 13.26
C VAL A 142 -12.02 5.63 14.34
N ARG A 143 -11.95 4.31 14.08
CA ARG A 143 -12.54 3.30 14.97
C ARG A 143 -11.57 2.77 16.01
N HIS A 144 -10.30 2.61 15.68
CA HIS A 144 -9.35 1.84 16.49
C HIS A 144 -8.03 2.57 16.79
N PHE A 145 -7.70 3.66 16.10
CA PHE A 145 -6.46 4.37 16.29
C PHE A 145 -6.53 5.25 17.55
N SER A 146 -6.02 4.77 18.66
CA SER A 146 -6.14 5.46 19.95
C SER A 146 -4.82 5.64 20.71
N VAL A 147 -3.72 5.07 20.18
CA VAL A 147 -2.48 4.94 20.98
C VAL A 147 -1.52 6.11 20.76
N ASP A 148 -1.40 6.64 19.54
CA ASP A 148 -0.51 7.77 19.22
C ASP A 148 -1.21 8.79 18.30
N PRO A 149 -1.38 10.05 18.76
CA PRO A 149 -2.00 11.11 17.95
C PRO A 149 -1.25 11.42 16.66
N VAL A 150 0.09 11.25 16.64
CA VAL A 150 0.89 11.57 15.45
C VAL A 150 0.75 10.45 14.41
N GLY A 151 0.88 9.21 14.82
CA GLY A 151 0.62 8.06 13.94
C GLY A 151 -0.81 8.09 13.38
N PHE A 152 -1.81 8.39 14.21
CA PHE A 152 -3.18 8.62 13.77
C PHE A 152 -3.26 9.68 12.67
N SER A 153 -2.63 10.83 12.89
CA SER A 153 -2.68 11.94 11.92
C SER A 153 -2.01 11.56 10.59
N VAL A 154 -0.88 10.88 10.62
CA VAL A 154 -0.17 10.43 9.40
C VAL A 154 -1.02 9.44 8.61
N VAL A 155 -1.61 8.45 9.28
CA VAL A 155 -2.46 7.45 8.62
C VAL A 155 -3.72 8.08 8.05
N LEU A 156 -4.37 8.99 8.78
CA LEU A 156 -5.56 9.69 8.32
C LEU A 156 -5.26 10.62 7.12
N VAL A 157 -4.17 11.38 7.16
CA VAL A 157 -3.73 12.20 6.02
C VAL A 157 -3.42 11.33 4.81
N SER A 158 -2.74 10.19 5.00
CA SER A 158 -2.47 9.22 3.93
C SER A 158 -3.77 8.68 3.32
N ALA A 159 -4.77 8.37 4.15
CA ALA A 159 -6.09 7.95 3.70
C ALA A 159 -6.77 9.02 2.82
N VAL A 160 -6.77 10.27 3.26
CA VAL A 160 -7.34 11.40 2.50
C VAL A 160 -6.59 11.61 1.17
N CYS A 161 -5.25 11.54 1.18
CA CYS A 161 -4.44 11.62 -0.03
C CYS A 161 -4.76 10.50 -1.04
N LEU A 162 -4.89 9.26 -0.57
CA LEU A 162 -5.26 8.11 -1.41
C LEU A 162 -6.68 8.23 -1.98
N MET A 163 -7.63 8.72 -1.20
CA MET A 163 -8.99 9.01 -1.68
C MET A 163 -9.00 10.15 -2.70
N GLY A 164 -8.23 11.21 -2.47
CA GLY A 164 -8.03 12.30 -3.42
C GLY A 164 -7.40 11.80 -4.73
N LEU A 165 -6.39 10.94 -4.63
CA LEU A 165 -5.77 10.27 -5.77
C LEU A 165 -6.79 9.46 -6.57
N ALA A 166 -7.64 8.70 -5.90
CA ALA A 166 -8.68 7.89 -6.54
C ALA A 166 -9.71 8.72 -7.32
N THR A 167 -10.03 9.92 -6.84
CA THR A 167 -11.15 10.72 -7.37
C THR A 167 -10.71 11.83 -8.34
N ARG A 168 -9.53 12.42 -8.15
CA ARG A 168 -9.10 13.65 -8.83
C ARG A 168 -7.82 13.54 -9.64
N SER A 169 -7.05 12.45 -9.48
CA SER A 169 -5.76 12.33 -10.19
C SER A 169 -5.92 11.79 -11.61
N PRO A 170 -4.99 12.09 -12.52
CA PRO A 170 -4.87 11.39 -13.78
C PRO A 170 -4.41 9.93 -13.55
N ASP A 171 -4.78 9.04 -14.45
CA ASP A 171 -4.51 7.60 -14.33
C ASP A 171 -3.03 7.27 -14.12
N TRP A 172 -2.13 7.96 -14.84
CA TRP A 172 -0.69 7.72 -14.71
C TRP A 172 -0.16 7.98 -13.29
N LEU A 173 -0.73 8.98 -12.59
CA LEU A 173 -0.31 9.30 -11.22
C LEU A 173 -0.81 8.24 -10.23
N ALA A 174 -2.05 7.78 -10.41
CA ALA A 174 -2.58 6.68 -9.60
C ALA A 174 -1.77 5.38 -9.82
N GLU A 175 -1.46 5.04 -11.07
CA GLU A 175 -0.62 3.88 -11.41
C GLU A 175 0.76 3.97 -10.78
N LEU A 176 1.43 5.13 -10.91
CA LEU A 176 2.75 5.36 -10.34
C LEU A 176 2.75 5.23 -8.82
N THR A 177 1.80 5.90 -8.14
CA THR A 177 1.70 5.89 -6.68
C THR A 177 1.40 4.49 -6.15
N VAL A 178 0.40 3.81 -6.73
CA VAL A 178 -0.02 2.49 -6.26
C VAL A 178 1.09 1.45 -6.49
N ARG A 179 1.78 1.48 -7.64
CA ARG A 179 2.92 0.59 -7.89
C ARG A 179 4.08 0.86 -6.96
N THR A 180 4.39 2.14 -6.71
CA THR A 180 5.46 2.51 -5.80
C THR A 180 5.14 2.04 -4.37
N LEU A 181 3.94 2.30 -3.87
CA LEU A 181 3.49 1.80 -2.56
C LEU A 181 3.52 0.27 -2.49
N GLY A 182 3.12 -0.41 -3.57
CA GLY A 182 3.16 -1.87 -3.63
C GLY A 182 4.58 -2.43 -3.49
N TRP A 183 5.54 -1.86 -4.24
CA TRP A 183 6.95 -2.23 -4.09
C TRP A 183 7.50 -1.88 -2.71
N PHE A 184 7.14 -0.72 -2.17
CA PHE A 184 7.55 -0.34 -0.81
C PHE A 184 7.05 -1.32 0.22
N SER A 185 5.77 -1.67 0.20
CA SER A 185 5.20 -2.61 1.16
C SER A 185 5.89 -3.97 1.09
N LEU A 186 6.15 -4.47 -0.12
CA LEU A 186 6.80 -5.76 -0.32
C LEU A 186 8.25 -5.74 0.16
N LEU A 187 9.03 -4.74 -0.26
CA LEU A 187 10.45 -4.65 0.07
C LEU A 187 10.68 -4.34 1.55
N TYR A 188 9.87 -3.43 2.13
CA TYR A 188 9.94 -3.14 3.56
C TYR A 188 9.68 -4.40 4.39
N SER A 189 8.65 -5.17 4.07
CA SER A 189 8.38 -6.42 4.78
C SER A 189 9.58 -7.38 4.75
N MET A 190 10.31 -7.45 3.63
CA MET A 190 11.50 -8.28 3.54
C MET A 190 12.66 -7.76 4.41
N PHE A 191 12.85 -6.44 4.46
CA PHE A 191 13.88 -5.83 5.31
C PHE A 191 13.53 -5.93 6.79
N ASP A 192 12.27 -5.72 7.13
CA ASP A 192 11.76 -5.82 8.48
C ASP A 192 11.92 -7.24 9.05
N ILE A 193 11.54 -8.26 8.26
CA ILE A 193 11.80 -9.67 8.60
C ILE A 193 13.30 -9.91 8.81
N ARG A 194 14.16 -9.35 7.94
CA ARG A 194 15.60 -9.50 8.08
C ARG A 194 16.09 -8.91 9.41
N ASP A 195 15.63 -7.70 9.73
CA ASP A 195 16.09 -6.96 10.90
C ASP A 195 15.53 -7.55 12.20
N ASP A 196 14.30 -8.05 12.17
CA ASP A 196 13.66 -8.69 13.32
C ASP A 196 14.17 -10.11 13.60
N VAL A 197 14.55 -10.84 12.56
CA VAL A 197 14.80 -12.29 12.68
C VAL A 197 16.27 -12.65 12.53
N PHE A 198 17.02 -11.94 11.65
CA PHE A 198 18.39 -12.30 11.28
C PHE A 198 19.46 -11.31 11.74
N ARG A 199 19.12 -10.38 12.62
CA ARG A 199 20.05 -9.39 13.13
C ARG A 199 21.17 -10.05 13.97
N SER A 200 22.38 -9.47 13.92
CA SER A 200 23.48 -9.86 14.79
C SER A 200 23.10 -9.64 16.27
N GLY A 201 22.97 -10.71 17.02
CA GLY A 201 22.52 -10.68 18.41
C GLY A 201 21.27 -11.55 18.68
N GLY A 202 20.73 -12.16 17.65
CA GLY A 202 19.54 -13.01 17.70
C GLY A 202 18.25 -12.29 17.32
N PRO A 203 17.14 -13.04 17.20
CA PRO A 203 15.84 -12.50 16.86
C PRO A 203 15.39 -11.43 17.86
N ASN A 204 14.70 -10.39 17.37
CA ASN A 204 14.07 -9.39 18.22
C ASN A 204 13.02 -10.08 19.13
N PRO A 205 13.17 -9.99 20.47
CA PRO A 205 12.24 -10.68 21.39
C PRO A 205 10.78 -10.20 21.29
N ARG A 206 10.57 -9.04 20.68
CA ARG A 206 9.23 -8.45 20.48
C ARG A 206 8.64 -8.73 19.10
N SER A 207 9.37 -9.46 18.24
CA SER A 207 8.88 -9.78 16.90
C SER A 207 7.82 -10.88 16.92
N ASP A 208 6.97 -10.90 15.90
CA ASP A 208 6.01 -11.99 15.69
C ASP A 208 6.69 -13.35 15.56
N ALA A 209 7.87 -13.39 14.95
CA ALA A 209 8.66 -14.62 14.81
C ALA A 209 9.10 -15.17 16.17
N ALA A 210 9.52 -14.32 17.10
CA ALA A 210 9.88 -14.73 18.46
C ALA A 210 8.64 -15.19 19.24
N ALA A 211 7.50 -14.54 19.08
CA ALA A 211 6.24 -14.95 19.69
C ALA A 211 5.76 -16.32 19.14
N LEU A 212 5.91 -16.56 17.83
CA LEU A 212 5.61 -17.85 17.21
C LEU A 212 6.57 -18.95 17.68
N GLU A 213 7.87 -18.65 17.83
CA GLU A 213 8.84 -19.58 18.41
C GLU A 213 8.44 -19.97 19.83
N ALA A 214 8.11 -19.01 20.67
CA ALA A 214 7.66 -19.27 22.04
C ALA A 214 6.39 -20.14 22.10
N MET A 215 5.49 -19.96 21.13
CA MET A 215 4.22 -20.70 21.09
C MET A 215 4.35 -22.09 20.47
N THR A 216 5.21 -22.27 19.46
CA THR A 216 5.25 -23.48 18.62
C THR A 216 6.50 -24.34 18.84
N GLY A 217 7.56 -23.78 19.42
CA GLY A 217 8.88 -24.39 19.48
C GLY A 217 9.65 -24.38 18.16
N VAL A 218 9.09 -23.79 17.09
CA VAL A 218 9.77 -23.63 15.79
C VAL A 218 10.58 -22.34 15.83
N ALA A 219 11.89 -22.45 15.55
CA ALA A 219 12.81 -21.31 15.64
C ALA A 219 12.38 -20.11 14.78
N ALA A 220 12.50 -18.90 15.32
CA ALA A 220 12.11 -17.64 14.66
C ALA A 220 12.66 -17.48 13.22
N PRO A 221 13.93 -17.87 12.91
CA PRO A 221 14.43 -17.82 11.54
C PRO A 221 13.65 -18.65 10.53
N ILE A 222 13.03 -19.76 10.95
CA ILE A 222 12.21 -20.60 10.07
C ILE A 222 10.94 -19.85 9.66
N TRP A 223 10.32 -19.12 10.57
CA TRP A 223 9.16 -18.26 10.26
C TRP A 223 9.54 -17.15 9.29
N GLY A 224 10.65 -16.45 9.55
CA GLY A 224 11.14 -15.41 8.65
C GLY A 224 11.40 -15.91 7.23
N VAL A 225 12.11 -17.04 7.08
CA VAL A 225 12.36 -17.67 5.76
C VAL A 225 11.05 -18.10 5.11
N SER A 226 10.10 -18.63 5.87
CA SER A 226 8.80 -19.05 5.35
C SER A 226 8.01 -17.88 4.77
N TRP A 227 7.92 -16.75 5.46
CA TRP A 227 7.22 -15.55 4.99
C TRP A 227 7.90 -14.95 3.76
N MET A 228 9.24 -14.85 3.76
CA MET A 228 10.01 -14.39 2.59
C MET A 228 9.78 -15.32 1.39
N GLY A 229 9.83 -16.63 1.61
CA GLY A 229 9.57 -17.64 0.58
C GLY A 229 8.17 -17.52 -0.01
N ILE A 230 7.14 -17.39 0.84
CA ILE A 230 5.75 -17.16 0.41
C ILE A 230 5.67 -15.88 -0.44
N GLY A 231 6.26 -14.77 0.03
CA GLY A 231 6.29 -13.50 -0.71
C GLY A 231 6.91 -13.64 -2.11
N LEU A 232 8.05 -14.32 -2.21
CA LEU A 232 8.74 -14.56 -3.49
C LEU A 232 7.91 -15.46 -4.43
N VAL A 233 7.28 -16.52 -3.91
CA VAL A 233 6.39 -17.38 -4.69
C VAL A 233 5.19 -16.60 -5.20
N LEU A 234 4.54 -15.83 -4.36
CA LEU A 234 3.38 -15.01 -4.74
C LEU A 234 3.77 -13.95 -5.78
N LEU A 235 4.93 -13.30 -5.63
CA LEU A 235 5.46 -12.34 -6.61
C LEU A 235 5.74 -13.03 -7.96
N TRP A 236 6.33 -14.22 -7.94
CA TRP A 236 6.58 -15.01 -9.14
C TRP A 236 5.27 -15.42 -9.85
N LEU A 237 4.25 -15.82 -9.10
CA LEU A 237 2.93 -16.14 -9.65
C LEU A 237 2.26 -14.88 -10.26
N ALA A 238 2.39 -13.73 -9.59
CA ALA A 238 1.80 -12.47 -10.04
C ALA A 238 2.55 -11.83 -11.23
N ARG A 239 3.81 -12.21 -11.53
CA ARG A 239 4.69 -11.54 -12.49
C ARG A 239 4.08 -11.22 -13.86
N ARG A 240 3.18 -12.09 -14.36
CA ARG A 240 2.50 -11.88 -15.66
C ARG A 240 1.48 -10.74 -15.62
N ARG A 241 1.03 -10.36 -14.44
CA ARG A 241 0.08 -9.27 -14.22
C ARG A 241 0.74 -7.94 -13.88
N LEU A 242 2.05 -7.95 -13.59
CA LEU A 242 2.82 -6.77 -13.24
C LEU A 242 3.35 -6.02 -14.47
N ALA A 243 3.39 -6.67 -15.61
CA ALA A 243 3.73 -6.11 -16.91
C ALA A 243 2.50 -5.47 -17.55
#